data_c188135ed0cecf24289e0696b067c28b
#
_entry.id   c188135ed0cecf24289e0696b067c28b
#
_cell.length_a   1.000
_cell.length_b   1.000
_cell.length_c   1.000
_cell.angle_alpha   90.00
_cell.angle_beta   90.00
_cell.angle_gamma   90.00
#
_symmetry.space_group_name_H-M   'P 1'
#
loop_
_entity.id
_entity.type
_entity.pdbx_description
1 polymer ?
#
loop_
_entity_poly.entity_id
_entity_poly.type
_entity_poly.pdbx_seq_one_letter_code
_entity_poly.pdbx_strand_id
1 'polypeptide(L)'
;MKLFLLAAVLASVASAHFQLQFPDPRGTFNEDNEPTFCDGYTSVAQNRTEFPLNSGFFSLNSEHPSWTAAVYLSTSSNPTSFDDFKQIVPFFQMQGEGIYCLPLNLSATNATGLTNEQNVTIQILYNGGDSQLYQCSDLTLLSNFSLSQSIDATCTNATSTSSNSTSNSTSSSSGSSSGSGSTPLASSLSLSGLIVCIVGTMTFLFM
;
A
#
# COMPACT_ATOMS: atom_id res chain seq x y z
N MET A 1 -7.08 -36.00 -40.89
CA MET A 1 -6.57 -35.85 -39.52
C MET A 1 -6.56 -34.36 -39.18
N LYS A 2 -7.51 -33.89 -38.35
CA LYS A 2 -7.58 -32.49 -37.90
C LYS A 2 -6.88 -32.45 -36.55
N LEU A 3 -5.75 -31.77 -36.52
CA LEU A 3 -4.96 -31.54 -35.31
C LEU A 3 -5.63 -30.40 -34.53
N PHE A 4 -6.33 -30.69 -33.44
CA PHE A 4 -6.84 -29.70 -32.50
C PHE A 4 -5.68 -29.24 -31.60
N LEU A 5 -5.18 -28.06 -31.83
CA LEU A 5 -4.23 -27.40 -30.94
C LEU A 5 -5.03 -26.90 -29.72
N LEU A 6 -4.91 -27.61 -28.60
CA LEU A 6 -5.47 -27.18 -27.32
C LEU A 6 -4.52 -26.12 -26.74
N ALA A 7 -4.83 -24.85 -26.90
CA ALA A 7 -4.14 -23.77 -26.23
C ALA A 7 -4.57 -23.74 -24.77
N ALA A 8 -3.74 -24.29 -23.87
CA ALA A 8 -3.91 -24.14 -22.45
C ALA A 8 -3.55 -22.70 -22.07
N VAL A 9 -4.55 -21.89 -21.74
CA VAL A 9 -4.37 -20.57 -21.14
C VAL A 9 -3.97 -20.81 -19.68
N LEU A 10 -2.68 -20.64 -19.37
CA LEU A 10 -2.19 -20.59 -17.99
C LEU A 10 -2.65 -19.25 -17.41
N ALA A 11 -3.76 -19.25 -16.71
CA ALA A 11 -4.14 -18.12 -15.84
C ALA A 11 -3.15 -18.12 -14.66
N SER A 12 -2.19 -17.21 -14.67
CA SER A 12 -1.42 -16.90 -13.47
C SER A 12 -2.37 -16.27 -12.45
N VAL A 13 -2.58 -16.95 -11.34
CA VAL A 13 -3.21 -16.35 -10.16
C VAL A 13 -2.23 -15.32 -9.61
N ALA A 14 -2.51 -14.04 -9.79
CA ALA A 14 -1.80 -12.99 -9.08
C ALA A 14 -2.26 -13.08 -7.61
N SER A 15 -1.38 -13.45 -6.71
CA SER A 15 -1.61 -13.38 -5.27
C SER A 15 -1.25 -11.98 -4.80
N ALA A 16 -2.16 -11.32 -4.13
CA ALA A 16 -1.98 -9.96 -3.65
C ALA A 16 -1.53 -9.98 -2.19
N HIS A 17 -0.23 -9.95 -1.98
CA HIS A 17 0.37 -9.91 -0.65
C HIS A 17 0.66 -8.48 -0.19
N PHE A 18 0.76 -8.30 1.12
CA PHE A 18 1.34 -7.10 1.70
C PHE A 18 2.26 -7.48 2.87
N GLN A 19 3.22 -6.62 3.17
CA GLN A 19 4.09 -6.81 4.31
C GLN A 19 4.11 -5.55 5.17
N LEU A 20 3.71 -5.66 6.43
CA LEU A 20 3.90 -4.60 7.41
C LEU A 20 5.40 -4.42 7.67
N GLN A 21 5.92 -3.21 7.42
CA GLN A 21 7.34 -2.87 7.55
C GLN A 21 7.62 -2.14 8.88
N PHE A 22 6.65 -1.35 9.33
CA PHE A 22 6.70 -0.61 10.59
C PHE A 22 5.27 -0.30 11.05
N PRO A 23 4.96 -0.39 12.36
CA PRO A 23 5.77 -0.97 13.45
C PRO A 23 6.10 -2.44 13.19
N ASP A 24 7.09 -2.99 13.90
CA ASP A 24 7.50 -4.38 13.72
C ASP A 24 6.30 -5.33 13.75
N PRO A 25 6.12 -6.21 12.76
CA PRO A 25 5.05 -7.17 12.77
C PRO A 25 5.18 -8.14 13.94
N ARG A 26 4.07 -8.73 14.39
CA ARG A 26 4.01 -9.67 15.51
C ARG A 26 4.92 -10.89 15.31
N GLY A 27 5.20 -11.25 14.08
CA GLY A 27 6.08 -12.35 13.72
C GLY A 27 6.59 -12.22 12.29
N THR A 28 7.36 -13.23 11.86
CA THR A 28 7.92 -13.27 10.50
C THR A 28 6.79 -13.43 9.47
N PHE A 29 6.82 -12.65 8.40
CA PHE A 29 5.87 -12.71 7.31
C PHE A 29 5.73 -14.13 6.74
N ASN A 30 4.48 -14.58 6.56
CA ASN A 30 4.14 -15.85 5.97
C ASN A 30 2.92 -15.70 5.05
N GLU A 31 3.16 -15.68 3.75
CA GLU A 31 2.13 -15.46 2.72
C GLU A 31 0.96 -16.45 2.79
N ASP A 32 1.21 -17.71 3.19
CA ASP A 32 0.17 -18.73 3.34
C ASP A 32 -0.77 -18.46 4.52
N ASN A 33 -0.30 -17.71 5.51
CA ASN A 33 -1.03 -17.41 6.74
C ASN A 33 -1.68 -16.02 6.77
N GLU A 34 -1.34 -15.12 5.84
CA GLU A 34 -1.88 -13.76 5.80
C GLU A 34 -3.42 -13.67 5.87
N PRO A 35 -4.20 -14.60 5.28
CA PRO A 35 -5.66 -14.59 5.42
C PRO A 35 -6.16 -14.94 6.83
N THR A 36 -5.27 -15.37 7.71
CA THR A 36 -5.62 -15.76 9.07
C THR A 36 -5.36 -14.63 10.07
N PHE A 37 -5.85 -14.80 11.30
CA PHE A 37 -5.67 -13.83 12.37
C PHE A 37 -4.20 -13.50 12.61
N CYS A 38 -3.82 -12.22 12.46
CA CYS A 38 -2.46 -11.72 12.68
C CYS A 38 -1.37 -12.54 11.96
N ASP A 39 -1.57 -12.94 10.71
CA ASP A 39 -0.62 -13.79 9.95
C ASP A 39 -0.31 -15.13 10.66
N GLY A 40 -1.34 -15.71 11.32
CA GLY A 40 -1.21 -16.96 12.07
C GLY A 40 -0.65 -16.82 13.51
N TYR A 41 -0.24 -15.63 13.93
CA TYR A 41 0.34 -15.39 15.25
C TYR A 41 -0.72 -15.06 16.29
N THR A 42 -1.03 -16.01 17.18
CA THR A 42 -2.05 -15.87 18.24
C THR A 42 -1.51 -15.37 19.58
N SER A 43 -0.19 -15.19 19.71
CA SER A 43 0.45 -14.68 20.92
C SER A 43 1.17 -13.37 20.62
N VAL A 44 1.09 -12.41 21.53
CA VAL A 44 1.80 -11.13 21.41
C VAL A 44 3.31 -11.33 21.34
N ALA A 45 3.99 -10.44 20.61
CA ALA A 45 5.45 -10.40 20.56
C ALA A 45 6.05 -10.15 21.95
N GLN A 46 7.20 -10.76 22.22
CA GLN A 46 7.93 -10.51 23.48
C GLN A 46 8.47 -9.08 23.54
N ASN A 47 8.92 -8.56 22.41
CA ASN A 47 9.38 -7.18 22.27
C ASN A 47 8.28 -6.38 21.57
N ARG A 48 7.74 -5.39 22.27
CA ARG A 48 6.76 -4.47 21.69
C ARG A 48 7.47 -3.28 21.11
N THR A 49 6.99 -2.80 19.98
CA THR A 49 7.51 -1.55 19.40
C THR A 49 7.06 -0.36 20.23
N GLU A 50 8.00 0.51 20.63
CA GLU A 50 7.67 1.80 21.21
C GLU A 50 7.01 2.67 20.14
N PHE A 51 5.84 3.21 20.44
CA PHE A 51 5.04 3.93 19.46
C PHE A 51 4.44 5.22 20.04
N PRO A 52 4.56 6.35 19.33
CA PRO A 52 4.02 7.61 19.81
C PRO A 52 2.48 7.60 19.82
N LEU A 53 1.88 8.15 20.88
CA LEU A 53 0.45 8.42 20.93
C LEU A 53 0.03 9.43 19.85
N ASN A 54 0.91 10.39 19.56
CA ASN A 54 0.70 11.45 18.56
C ASN A 54 1.73 11.32 17.44
N SER A 55 1.33 11.68 16.24
CA SER A 55 2.25 11.79 15.09
C SER A 55 3.01 10.51 14.75
N GLY A 56 2.39 9.34 14.97
CA GLY A 56 2.89 8.06 14.51
C GLY A 56 2.56 7.81 13.03
N PHE A 57 3.13 6.75 12.49
CA PHE A 57 2.78 6.22 11.17
C PHE A 57 2.92 4.69 11.16
N PHE A 58 2.35 4.05 10.17
CA PHE A 58 2.70 2.69 9.81
C PHE A 58 3.20 2.64 8.36
N SER A 59 4.05 1.68 8.07
CA SER A 59 4.59 1.47 6.74
C SER A 59 4.34 0.03 6.30
N LEU A 60 3.89 -0.14 5.08
CA LEU A 60 3.69 -1.44 4.47
C LEU A 60 4.23 -1.46 3.04
N ASN A 61 4.63 -2.64 2.58
CA ASN A 61 4.88 -2.92 1.18
C ASN A 61 3.64 -3.58 0.59
N SER A 62 3.10 -3.03 -0.49
CA SER A 62 1.97 -3.58 -1.24
C SER A 62 2.45 -4.23 -2.52
N GLU A 63 1.97 -5.43 -2.81
CA GLU A 63 2.25 -6.17 -4.05
C GLU A 63 1.04 -6.19 -4.99
N HIS A 64 0.13 -5.22 -4.83
CA HIS A 64 -1.06 -5.10 -5.67
C HIS A 64 -1.23 -3.68 -6.23
N PRO A 65 -1.59 -3.54 -7.53
CA PRO A 65 -1.72 -2.23 -8.18
C PRO A 65 -2.89 -1.37 -7.68
N SER A 66 -3.88 -1.99 -7.01
CA SER A 66 -5.02 -1.28 -6.39
C SER A 66 -5.46 -2.05 -5.16
N TRP A 67 -5.53 -1.38 -4.02
CA TRP A 67 -5.82 -2.03 -2.75
C TRP A 67 -6.56 -1.12 -1.78
N THR A 68 -7.19 -1.73 -0.81
CA THR A 68 -7.82 -1.04 0.32
C THR A 68 -7.22 -1.53 1.63
N ALA A 69 -7.17 -0.66 2.62
CA ALA A 69 -6.77 -1.06 3.96
C ALA A 69 -7.58 -0.33 5.03
N ALA A 70 -7.58 -0.91 6.23
CA ALA A 70 -8.15 -0.32 7.44
C ALA A 70 -7.25 -0.66 8.63
N VAL A 71 -7.32 0.14 9.70
CA VAL A 71 -6.57 -0.15 10.92
C VAL A 71 -7.53 -0.40 12.06
N TYR A 72 -7.26 -1.46 12.79
CA TYR A 72 -7.97 -1.87 14.00
C TYR A 72 -7.02 -1.83 15.19
N LEU A 73 -7.57 -1.66 16.39
CA LEU A 73 -6.81 -1.58 17.63
C LEU A 73 -7.47 -2.43 18.71
N SER A 74 -6.64 -3.14 19.46
CA SER A 74 -7.02 -3.85 20.68
C SER A 74 -6.24 -3.32 21.88
N THR A 75 -6.94 -3.09 22.98
CA THR A 75 -6.36 -2.78 24.30
C THR A 75 -6.24 -4.03 25.20
N SER A 76 -6.58 -5.21 24.68
CA SER A 76 -6.34 -6.48 25.37
C SER A 76 -4.84 -6.71 25.54
N SER A 77 -4.43 -7.28 26.67
CA SER A 77 -3.04 -7.65 26.93
C SER A 77 -2.52 -8.73 25.96
N ASN A 78 -3.40 -9.59 25.47
CA ASN A 78 -3.12 -10.60 24.46
C ASN A 78 -4.38 -10.84 23.62
N PRO A 79 -4.60 -10.06 22.54
CA PRO A 79 -5.72 -10.32 21.65
C PRO A 79 -5.47 -11.60 20.84
N THR A 80 -6.48 -12.47 20.79
CA THR A 80 -6.42 -13.79 20.14
C THR A 80 -7.47 -14.01 19.07
N SER A 81 -8.39 -13.06 18.90
CA SER A 81 -9.44 -13.14 17.90
C SER A 81 -9.73 -11.77 17.27
N PHE A 82 -10.40 -11.76 16.13
CA PHE A 82 -10.84 -10.53 15.47
C PHE A 82 -11.80 -9.70 16.33
N ASP A 83 -12.58 -10.35 17.21
CA ASP A 83 -13.55 -9.68 18.09
C ASP A 83 -12.88 -8.83 19.19
N ASP A 84 -11.58 -9.04 19.43
CA ASP A 84 -10.80 -8.25 20.39
C ASP A 84 -10.45 -6.85 19.85
N PHE A 85 -10.74 -6.58 18.58
CA PHE A 85 -10.32 -5.38 17.87
C PHE A 85 -11.48 -4.44 17.54
N LYS A 86 -11.20 -3.15 17.57
CA LYS A 86 -12.12 -2.08 17.12
C LYS A 86 -11.46 -1.29 16.00
N GLN A 87 -12.22 -0.99 14.97
CA GLN A 87 -11.73 -0.16 13.86
C GLN A 87 -11.44 1.26 14.35
N ILE A 88 -10.22 1.76 14.08
CA ILE A 88 -9.77 3.10 14.44
C ILE A 88 -9.47 3.96 13.21
N VAL A 89 -9.13 3.35 12.07
CA VAL A 89 -9.01 4.01 10.78
C VAL A 89 -9.98 3.33 9.82
N PRO A 90 -10.94 4.05 9.22
CA PRO A 90 -11.88 3.48 8.27
C PRO A 90 -11.15 3.02 7.00
N PHE A 91 -11.82 2.19 6.19
CA PHE A 91 -11.27 1.75 4.91
C PHE A 91 -10.91 2.94 4.02
N PHE A 92 -9.73 2.89 3.46
CA PHE A 92 -9.22 3.82 2.46
C PHE A 92 -8.65 3.03 1.28
N GLN A 93 -8.60 3.65 0.11
CA GLN A 93 -8.11 3.04 -1.12
C GLN A 93 -6.80 3.70 -1.56
N MET A 94 -5.88 2.87 -2.05
CA MET A 94 -4.59 3.28 -2.60
C MET A 94 -4.37 2.66 -3.99
N GLN A 95 -3.48 3.27 -4.77
CA GLN A 95 -3.11 2.82 -6.10
C GLN A 95 -1.59 2.69 -6.19
N GLY A 96 -1.13 1.57 -6.76
CA GLY A 96 0.27 1.26 -6.98
C GLY A 96 0.83 0.23 -6.01
N GLU A 97 1.90 -0.42 -6.45
CA GLU A 97 2.70 -1.37 -5.68
C GLU A 97 3.87 -0.64 -5.00
N GLY A 98 4.47 -1.26 -3.99
CA GLY A 98 5.64 -0.78 -3.28
C GLY A 98 5.38 -0.28 -1.87
N ILE A 99 6.32 0.48 -1.31
CA ILE A 99 6.30 0.91 0.09
C ILE A 99 5.45 2.17 0.25
N TYR A 100 4.54 2.12 1.23
CA TYR A 100 3.68 3.22 1.63
C TYR A 100 3.87 3.55 3.10
N CYS A 101 3.94 4.84 3.39
CA CYS A 101 3.98 5.39 4.73
C CYS A 101 2.68 6.15 4.98
N LEU A 102 1.94 5.70 5.96
CA LEU A 102 0.59 6.17 6.23
C LEU A 102 0.52 6.71 7.67
N PRO A 103 0.06 7.95 7.87
CA PRO A 103 0.01 8.54 9.20
C PRO A 103 -0.95 7.75 10.11
N LEU A 104 -0.55 7.56 11.36
CA LEU A 104 -1.35 6.93 12.39
C LEU A 104 -1.22 7.73 13.70
N ASN A 105 -2.07 8.73 13.87
CA ASN A 105 -2.17 9.48 15.11
C ASN A 105 -3.24 8.85 15.99
N LEU A 106 -2.83 8.02 16.94
CA LEU A 106 -3.74 7.27 17.80
C LEU A 106 -4.61 8.17 18.68
N SER A 107 -4.08 9.31 19.13
CA SER A 107 -4.86 10.27 19.94
C SER A 107 -5.96 11.00 19.15
N ALA A 108 -5.86 11.04 17.82
CA ALA A 108 -6.85 11.65 16.94
C ALA A 108 -7.88 10.65 16.39
N THR A 109 -7.74 9.36 16.72
CA THR A 109 -8.71 8.32 16.33
C THR A 109 -9.89 8.29 17.30
N ASN A 110 -10.88 7.44 17.00
CA ASN A 110 -12.00 7.16 17.91
C ASN A 110 -11.63 6.21 19.08
N ALA A 111 -10.36 5.79 19.18
CA ALA A 111 -9.88 5.03 20.32
C ALA A 111 -9.87 5.92 21.58
N THR A 112 -10.58 5.51 22.61
CA THR A 112 -10.69 6.26 23.87
C THR A 112 -9.89 5.59 24.98
N GLY A 113 -9.37 6.39 25.90
CA GLY A 113 -8.72 5.89 27.12
C GLY A 113 -7.29 5.36 26.89
N LEU A 114 -6.64 5.72 25.80
CA LEU A 114 -5.23 5.38 25.58
C LEU A 114 -4.34 6.22 26.48
N THR A 115 -3.38 5.57 27.14
CA THR A 115 -2.50 6.19 28.14
C THR A 115 -1.03 5.93 27.83
N ASN A 116 -0.15 6.74 28.42
CA ASN A 116 1.30 6.49 28.38
C ASN A 116 1.64 5.11 28.96
N GLU A 117 2.61 4.44 28.37
CA GLU A 117 3.09 3.10 28.74
C GLU A 117 2.06 1.97 28.60
N GLN A 118 0.92 2.26 27.97
CA GLN A 118 -0.09 1.24 27.71
C GLN A 118 0.35 0.31 26.58
N ASN A 119 0.19 -0.99 26.82
CA ASN A 119 0.32 -2.01 25.79
C ASN A 119 -0.97 -2.11 24.97
N VAL A 120 -0.83 -2.06 23.66
CA VAL A 120 -1.92 -2.24 22.69
C VAL A 120 -1.42 -3.09 21.53
N THR A 121 -2.35 -3.56 20.70
CA THR A 121 -2.04 -4.22 19.44
C THR A 121 -2.80 -3.51 18.32
N ILE A 122 -2.13 -3.16 17.24
CA ILE A 122 -2.78 -2.76 16.00
C ILE A 122 -2.86 -3.93 15.04
N GLN A 123 -3.92 -3.98 14.24
CA GLN A 123 -4.10 -4.91 13.14
C GLN A 123 -4.36 -4.11 11.87
N ILE A 124 -3.56 -4.39 10.85
CA ILE A 124 -3.80 -3.89 9.50
C ILE A 124 -4.62 -4.95 8.77
N LEU A 125 -5.80 -4.55 8.31
CA LEU A 125 -6.58 -5.30 7.35
C LEU A 125 -6.28 -4.75 5.97
N TYR A 126 -5.85 -5.59 5.07
CA TYR A 126 -5.52 -5.26 3.70
C TYR A 126 -6.37 -6.11 2.73
N ASN A 127 -6.76 -5.54 1.58
CA ASN A 127 -7.49 -6.25 0.54
C ASN A 127 -7.03 -5.74 -0.84
N GLY A 128 -6.37 -6.61 -1.59
CA GLY A 128 -5.95 -6.37 -2.97
C GLY A 128 -7.03 -6.68 -4.01
N GLY A 129 -8.20 -7.20 -3.58
CA GLY A 129 -9.32 -7.53 -4.47
C GLY A 129 -9.62 -9.04 -4.57
N ASP A 130 -8.76 -9.89 -4.05
CA ASP A 130 -8.89 -11.36 -4.06
C ASP A 130 -9.19 -11.94 -2.67
N SER A 131 -8.59 -11.40 -1.60
CA SER A 131 -8.80 -11.85 -0.23
C SER A 131 -8.54 -10.72 0.78
N GLN A 132 -8.99 -10.92 2.02
CA GLN A 132 -8.63 -10.09 3.15
C GLN A 132 -7.40 -10.69 3.85
N LEU A 133 -6.39 -9.87 4.08
CA LEU A 133 -5.12 -10.23 4.68
C LEU A 133 -4.93 -9.43 5.97
N TYR A 134 -4.25 -10.03 6.97
CA TYR A 134 -4.20 -9.48 8.32
C TYR A 134 -2.80 -9.60 8.92
N GLN A 135 -2.18 -8.47 9.22
CA GLN A 135 -0.95 -8.45 10.00
C GLN A 135 -1.12 -7.59 11.24
N CYS A 136 -0.50 -7.99 12.34
CA CYS A 136 -0.57 -7.31 13.62
C CYS A 136 0.80 -6.81 14.06
N SER A 137 0.79 -5.72 14.82
CA SER A 137 1.96 -5.23 15.54
C SER A 137 1.58 -4.93 16.99
N ASP A 138 2.46 -5.33 17.90
CA ASP A 138 2.29 -5.15 19.34
C ASP A 138 3.10 -3.93 19.81
N LEU A 139 2.43 -2.97 20.42
CA LEU A 139 2.97 -1.66 20.74
C LEU A 139 3.00 -1.39 22.24
N THR A 140 3.97 -0.59 22.67
CA THR A 140 3.93 0.15 23.93
C THR A 140 3.79 1.63 23.61
N LEU A 141 2.71 2.27 24.04
CA LEU A 141 2.39 3.66 23.73
C LEU A 141 3.19 4.63 24.58
N LEU A 142 3.77 5.66 23.97
CA LEU A 142 4.55 6.67 24.66
C LEU A 142 4.06 8.09 24.32
N SER A 143 3.79 8.89 25.35
CA SER A 143 3.28 10.28 25.17
C SER A 143 4.34 11.26 24.67
N ASN A 144 5.60 11.09 25.11
CA ASN A 144 6.72 11.97 24.83
C ASN A 144 7.77 11.28 23.94
N PHE A 145 7.33 10.48 23.00
CA PHE A 145 8.18 9.74 22.09
C PHE A 145 8.05 10.31 20.68
N SER A 146 9.18 10.44 19.99
CA SER A 146 9.25 10.81 18.58
C SER A 146 10.00 9.71 17.83
N LEU A 147 9.45 9.28 16.70
CA LEU A 147 10.14 8.36 15.82
C LEU A 147 11.46 8.99 15.35
N SER A 148 12.51 8.18 15.29
CA SER A 148 13.82 8.70 14.86
C SER A 148 13.76 9.14 13.40
N GLN A 149 14.54 10.16 13.05
CA GLN A 149 14.63 10.65 11.67
C GLN A 149 15.09 9.56 10.67
N SER A 150 15.79 8.54 11.14
CA SER A 150 16.20 7.41 10.31
C SER A 150 15.02 6.54 9.84
N ILE A 151 13.96 6.43 10.65
CA ILE A 151 12.71 5.75 10.25
C ILE A 151 11.95 6.63 9.27
N ASP A 152 11.79 7.92 9.56
CA ASP A 152 11.13 8.86 8.65
C ASP A 152 11.85 8.98 7.30
N ALA A 153 13.18 8.94 7.29
CA ALA A 153 13.98 9.06 6.07
C ALA A 153 13.83 7.85 5.12
N THR A 154 13.46 6.68 5.64
CA THR A 154 13.22 5.48 4.81
C THR A 154 11.78 5.39 4.32
N CYS A 155 10.91 6.26 4.84
CA CYS A 155 9.49 6.25 4.56
C CYS A 155 9.16 7.09 3.32
N THR A 156 9.47 6.60 2.14
CA THR A 156 9.09 7.21 0.86
C THR A 156 7.95 6.41 0.24
N ASN A 157 6.82 7.08 -0.01
CA ASN A 157 5.72 6.44 -0.72
C ASN A 157 6.15 6.03 -2.13
N ALA A 158 5.72 4.86 -2.57
CA ALA A 158 5.81 4.46 -3.97
C ALA A 158 5.11 5.52 -4.81
N THR A 159 5.85 6.19 -5.67
CA THR A 159 5.26 7.07 -6.68
C THR A 159 4.66 6.17 -7.75
N SER A 160 3.33 6.22 -7.93
CA SER A 160 2.70 5.69 -9.14
C SER A 160 3.39 6.35 -10.34
N THR A 161 4.17 5.58 -11.09
CA THR A 161 4.80 6.01 -12.33
C THR A 161 3.72 6.25 -13.36
N SER A 162 3.08 7.41 -13.30
CA SER A 162 2.44 7.99 -14.46
C SER A 162 3.58 8.42 -15.37
N SER A 163 3.83 7.65 -16.43
CA SER A 163 4.82 7.90 -17.45
C SER A 163 4.53 9.24 -18.16
N ASN A 164 5.13 10.31 -17.63
CA ASN A 164 5.39 11.54 -18.37
C ASN A 164 6.72 12.11 -17.86
N SER A 165 7.80 11.45 -18.29
CA SER A 165 9.15 11.95 -18.09
C SER A 165 9.42 13.04 -19.12
N THR A 166 9.31 14.30 -18.72
CA THR A 166 10.06 15.37 -19.34
C THR A 166 10.80 16.09 -18.24
N SER A 167 11.91 15.51 -17.83
CA SER A 167 12.89 16.19 -16.98
C SER A 167 13.72 17.12 -17.85
N ASN A 168 13.44 18.41 -17.79
CA ASN A 168 14.35 19.44 -18.27
C ASN A 168 14.98 20.12 -17.08
N SER A 169 16.12 19.60 -16.64
CA SER A 169 17.01 20.28 -15.70
C SER A 169 17.82 21.30 -16.48
N THR A 170 17.46 22.59 -16.39
CA THR A 170 18.30 23.68 -16.87
C THR A 170 18.75 24.51 -15.67
N SER A 171 20.02 24.39 -15.36
CA SER A 171 20.75 25.28 -14.46
C SER A 171 20.74 26.71 -14.98
N SER A 172 20.35 27.64 -14.14
CA SER A 172 20.37 29.08 -14.36
C SER A 172 21.81 29.63 -14.37
N SER A 173 22.18 30.33 -15.44
CA SER A 173 23.18 31.38 -15.39
C SER A 173 22.67 32.60 -16.13
N SER A 174 22.73 33.70 -15.45
CA SER A 174 22.35 35.06 -15.81
C SER A 174 23.08 35.61 -17.04
N GLY A 175 22.35 36.36 -17.88
CA GLY A 175 22.96 37.16 -18.95
C GLY A 175 21.90 37.87 -19.79
N SER A 176 21.82 39.19 -19.62
CA SER A 176 20.96 40.10 -20.40
C SER A 176 21.43 40.24 -21.85
N SER A 177 20.49 40.28 -22.81
CA SER A 177 20.46 41.34 -23.87
C SER A 177 19.36 41.05 -24.92
N SER A 178 18.75 42.12 -25.34
CA SER A 178 17.72 42.37 -26.30
C SER A 178 17.97 41.88 -27.75
N GLY A 179 16.91 41.51 -28.49
CA GLY A 179 16.96 41.33 -29.94
C GLY A 179 15.69 40.76 -30.52
N SER A 180 14.97 41.59 -31.29
CA SER A 180 13.78 41.31 -32.09
C SER A 180 14.03 40.33 -33.23
N GLY A 181 13.00 39.55 -33.69
CA GLY A 181 13.04 38.90 -34.98
C GLY A 181 12.05 37.73 -35.18
N SER A 182 10.92 38.03 -35.78
CA SER A 182 10.16 37.27 -36.79
C SER A 182 10.05 35.72 -36.78
N THR A 183 8.77 35.28 -36.85
CA THR A 183 8.25 33.94 -37.21
C THR A 183 8.68 33.47 -38.62
N PRO A 184 8.72 32.14 -38.89
CA PRO A 184 7.55 31.59 -39.58
C PRO A 184 7.09 30.18 -39.15
N LEU A 185 5.84 29.90 -39.46
CA LEU A 185 5.10 28.65 -39.35
C LEU A 185 5.76 27.47 -40.09
N ALA A 186 5.72 26.31 -39.47
CA ALA A 186 5.78 25.04 -40.21
C ALA A 186 4.86 24.01 -39.49
N SER A 187 3.80 23.66 -40.19
CA SER A 187 2.86 22.57 -39.91
C SER A 187 3.52 21.21 -40.18
N SER A 188 3.46 20.28 -39.23
CA SER A 188 3.69 18.87 -39.51
C SER A 188 2.49 18.02 -39.08
N LEU A 189 1.87 17.42 -40.09
CA LEU A 189 0.83 16.39 -39.99
C LEU A 189 1.41 15.11 -39.43
N SER A 190 0.84 14.57 -38.34
CA SER A 190 1.12 13.22 -37.89
C SER A 190 -0.07 12.29 -38.13
N LEU A 191 0.19 11.22 -38.88
CA LEU A 191 -0.72 10.16 -39.24
C LEU A 191 -1.30 9.44 -38.02
N SER A 192 -2.62 9.34 -37.99
CA SER A 192 -3.36 8.50 -37.03
C SER A 192 -3.24 7.02 -37.42
N GLY A 193 -2.65 6.18 -36.53
CA GLY A 193 -2.68 4.73 -36.66
C GLY A 193 -4.03 4.18 -36.18
N LEU A 194 -4.70 3.47 -37.07
CA LEU A 194 -5.99 2.81 -36.87
C LEU A 194 -5.73 1.49 -36.09
N ILE A 195 -6.24 1.38 -34.89
CA ILE A 195 -6.25 0.10 -34.13
C ILE A 195 -7.59 -0.58 -34.42
N VAL A 196 -7.53 -1.72 -35.12
CA VAL A 196 -8.67 -2.61 -35.36
C VAL A 196 -8.89 -3.49 -34.15
N CYS A 197 -9.97 -3.27 -33.40
CA CYS A 197 -10.44 -4.18 -32.37
C CYS A 197 -11.26 -5.32 -33.03
N ILE A 198 -10.76 -6.54 -32.99
CA ILE A 198 -11.50 -7.73 -33.37
C ILE A 198 -12.30 -8.20 -32.15
N VAL A 199 -13.60 -7.98 -32.19
CA VAL A 199 -14.55 -8.53 -31.20
C VAL A 199 -14.93 -9.96 -31.66
N GLY A 200 -14.41 -10.96 -30.98
CA GLY A 200 -14.79 -12.35 -31.17
C GLY A 200 -16.08 -12.67 -30.39
N THR A 201 -17.18 -12.85 -31.06
CA THR A 201 -18.43 -13.37 -30.47
C THR A 201 -18.32 -14.89 -30.32
N MET A 202 -18.32 -15.36 -29.04
CA MET A 202 -18.37 -16.78 -28.71
C MET A 202 -19.83 -17.16 -28.46
N THR A 203 -20.43 -17.86 -29.43
CA THR A 203 -21.76 -18.49 -29.30
C THR A 203 -21.61 -19.81 -28.54
N PHE A 204 -22.22 -19.92 -27.37
CA PHE A 204 -22.42 -21.17 -26.66
C PHE A 204 -23.59 -21.94 -27.31
N LEU A 205 -23.33 -23.15 -27.85
CA LEU A 205 -24.35 -24.16 -28.15
C LEU A 205 -24.43 -25.11 -26.95
N PHE A 206 -25.60 -25.15 -26.35
CA PHE A 206 -25.99 -26.21 -25.43
C PHE A 206 -26.42 -27.46 -26.23
N MET A 207 -25.87 -28.61 -25.93
CA MET A 207 -26.44 -29.93 -26.04
C MET A 207 -25.97 -30.77 -24.85
#